data_066dc46fab4f4b4991c70724c59103a6
#
_entry.id   066dc46fab4f4b4991c70724c59103a6
#
_cell.length_a   1.000
_cell.length_b   1.000
_cell.length_c   1.000
_cell.angle_alpha   90.00
_cell.angle_beta   90.00
_cell.angle_gamma   90.00
#
_symmetry.space_group_name_H-M   'P 1'
#
loop_
_entity.id
_entity.type
_entity.pdbx_description
1 polymer ?
#
loop_
_entity_poly.entity_id
_entity_poly.type
_entity_poly.pdbx_seq_one_letter_code
_entity_poly.pdbx_strand_id
1 'polypeptide(L)'
;MIRRTILLAPCAFAACAGGSVPDPEPRVHISVSVDWEGRDLSDANLAAFADFRAAHPEVPLTQFINAAYFDKPGADAAQVSARIRQALQQHDELGLHIHPWKSLVEAAGVTFRSTPTIWGIERPERKNWPDPGHDVSVEAYTVDEFQKIVARSKAVLDANGFSLSNSFRAGAWLAGPRVLEAIRREGFVVDASATDTKWHTKIAQYALPQMIRDIWPDVTADTQPFYISTPAGDVLEIPDTGALADYVTVEQMAGHISDAVGKLGDDHLYVHIGFHQETAATYIGRVIEALSIVKEKHADHLVFETLEQSARSL
;
A
#
# COMPACT_ATOMS: atom_id res chain seq x y z
N MET A 1 22.98 -76.69 5.99
CA MET A 1 23.47 -75.37 6.24
C MET A 1 24.02 -74.78 4.95
N ILE A 2 23.25 -73.99 4.24
CA ILE A 2 23.66 -73.38 2.94
C ILE A 2 23.85 -71.88 3.21
N ARG A 3 25.08 -71.41 3.14
CA ARG A 3 25.41 -69.99 3.22
C ARG A 3 25.20 -69.37 1.84
N ARG A 4 24.27 -68.38 1.74
CA ARG A 4 24.13 -67.55 0.56
C ARG A 4 24.98 -66.28 0.73
N THR A 5 25.95 -66.08 -0.14
CA THR A 5 26.76 -64.87 -0.24
C THR A 5 25.98 -63.87 -1.11
N ILE A 6 25.65 -62.71 -0.56
CA ILE A 6 25.03 -61.59 -1.33
C ILE A 6 26.16 -60.68 -1.80
N LEU A 7 26.35 -60.62 -3.11
CA LEU A 7 27.19 -59.59 -3.74
C LEU A 7 26.42 -58.27 -3.79
N LEU A 8 26.94 -57.29 -3.09
CA LEU A 8 26.52 -55.89 -3.23
C LEU A 8 27.30 -55.24 -4.36
N ALA A 9 26.62 -54.86 -5.42
CA ALA A 9 27.19 -54.03 -6.49
C ALA A 9 27.24 -52.55 -5.99
N PRO A 10 28.35 -51.83 -6.27
CA PRO A 10 28.40 -50.41 -5.92
C PRO A 10 27.56 -49.61 -6.91
N CYS A 11 26.48 -48.96 -6.45
CA CYS A 11 25.83 -47.89 -7.19
C CYS A 11 26.76 -46.68 -7.23
N ALA A 12 27.30 -46.36 -8.39
CA ALA A 12 27.98 -45.11 -8.66
C ALA A 12 26.92 -44.01 -8.68
N PHE A 13 26.85 -43.17 -7.64
CA PHE A 13 26.13 -41.91 -7.66
C PHE A 13 26.88 -40.96 -8.59
N ALA A 14 26.34 -40.73 -9.79
CA ALA A 14 26.74 -39.60 -10.61
C ALA A 14 26.29 -38.33 -9.88
N ALA A 15 27.24 -37.60 -9.31
CA ALA A 15 27.00 -36.23 -8.82
C ALA A 15 26.71 -35.37 -10.05
N CYS A 16 25.44 -35.08 -10.29
CA CYS A 16 25.05 -33.98 -11.15
C CYS A 16 25.61 -32.71 -10.49
N ALA A 17 26.65 -32.11 -11.12
CA ALA A 17 27.06 -30.77 -10.80
C ALA A 17 25.88 -29.85 -11.13
N GLY A 18 25.08 -29.50 -10.10
CA GLY A 18 24.12 -28.47 -10.17
C GLY A 18 24.86 -27.14 -10.38
N GLY A 19 24.89 -26.66 -11.63
CA GLY A 19 25.30 -25.30 -11.87
C GLY A 19 24.37 -24.42 -11.05
N SER A 20 24.92 -23.65 -10.10
CA SER A 20 24.21 -22.60 -9.42
C SER A 20 23.70 -21.65 -10.50
N VAL A 21 22.36 -21.50 -10.60
CA VAL A 21 21.82 -20.40 -11.37
C VAL A 21 22.39 -19.14 -10.71
N PRO A 22 23.07 -18.26 -11.46
CA PRO A 22 23.56 -17.01 -10.87
C PRO A 22 22.38 -16.30 -10.21
N ASP A 23 22.59 -15.77 -9.01
CA ASP A 23 21.61 -14.87 -8.41
C ASP A 23 21.30 -13.75 -9.40
N PRO A 24 20.03 -13.38 -9.55
CA PRO A 24 19.67 -12.29 -10.45
C PRO A 24 20.44 -11.02 -10.05
N GLU A 25 20.91 -10.27 -11.06
CA GLU A 25 21.60 -9.00 -10.80
C GLU A 25 20.71 -8.09 -9.95
N PRO A 26 21.30 -7.37 -8.96
CA PRO A 26 20.56 -6.45 -8.10
C PRO A 26 19.76 -5.40 -8.89
N ARG A 27 18.54 -5.15 -8.47
CA ARG A 27 17.60 -4.23 -9.13
C ARG A 27 16.85 -3.38 -8.12
N VAL A 28 16.32 -2.26 -8.58
CA VAL A 28 15.36 -1.47 -7.83
C VAL A 28 13.95 -1.95 -8.17
N HIS A 29 13.26 -2.50 -7.18
CA HIS A 29 11.88 -2.91 -7.25
C HIS A 29 10.98 -1.72 -6.96
N ILE A 30 10.12 -1.37 -7.90
CA ILE A 30 9.25 -0.20 -7.81
C ILE A 30 7.80 -0.65 -7.70
N SER A 31 7.16 -0.30 -6.60
CA SER A 31 5.72 -0.43 -6.44
C SER A 31 5.03 0.92 -6.61
N VAL A 32 3.93 0.93 -7.38
CA VAL A 32 3.08 2.10 -7.55
C VAL A 32 1.75 1.83 -6.89
N SER A 33 1.40 2.59 -5.85
CA SER A 33 0.13 2.44 -5.16
C SER A 33 -0.86 3.54 -5.45
N VAL A 34 -2.13 3.23 -5.23
CA VAL A 34 -3.24 4.18 -5.32
C VAL A 34 -4.04 4.11 -4.04
N ASP A 35 -4.14 5.22 -3.34
CA ASP A 35 -4.98 5.34 -2.16
C ASP A 35 -6.38 5.80 -2.56
N TRP A 36 -7.37 4.98 -2.24
CA TRP A 36 -8.78 5.28 -2.43
C TRP A 36 -9.36 5.73 -1.09
N GLU A 37 -9.52 7.03 -0.96
CA GLU A 37 -9.86 7.69 0.30
C GLU A 37 -11.28 7.38 0.82
N GLY A 38 -12.15 6.81 -0.01
CA GLY A 38 -13.55 6.60 0.35
C GLY A 38 -14.39 7.87 0.24
N ARG A 39 -13.90 8.95 -0.39
CA ARG A 39 -14.57 10.24 -0.45
C ARG A 39 -15.55 10.32 -1.61
N ASP A 40 -15.05 10.19 -2.83
CA ASP A 40 -15.85 10.26 -4.06
C ASP A 40 -15.23 9.44 -5.19
N LEU A 41 -16.02 9.22 -6.25
CA LEU A 41 -15.64 8.48 -7.45
C LEU A 41 -15.94 9.36 -8.68
N SER A 42 -15.26 10.52 -8.82
CA SER A 42 -15.53 11.44 -9.93
C SER A 42 -15.09 10.89 -11.28
N ASP A 43 -15.83 11.24 -12.35
CA ASP A 43 -15.51 10.78 -13.71
C ASP A 43 -14.12 11.21 -14.16
N ALA A 44 -13.72 12.44 -13.83
CA ALA A 44 -12.42 12.97 -14.23
C ALA A 44 -11.27 12.17 -13.59
N ASN A 45 -11.37 11.84 -12.30
CA ASN A 45 -10.34 11.08 -11.61
C ASN A 45 -10.26 9.64 -12.13
N LEU A 46 -11.40 8.98 -12.36
CA LEU A 46 -11.41 7.61 -12.91
C LEU A 46 -10.90 7.57 -14.37
N ALA A 47 -11.23 8.57 -15.18
CA ALA A 47 -10.75 8.66 -16.54
C ALA A 47 -9.21 8.85 -16.62
N ALA A 48 -8.60 9.53 -15.65
CA ALA A 48 -7.17 9.76 -15.62
C ALA A 48 -6.33 8.47 -15.52
N PHE A 49 -6.89 7.38 -15.02
CA PHE A 49 -6.21 6.08 -15.03
C PHE A 49 -5.91 5.58 -16.45
N ALA A 50 -6.74 5.93 -17.44
CA ALA A 50 -6.49 5.55 -18.83
C ALA A 50 -5.18 6.15 -19.36
N ASP A 51 -4.83 7.38 -18.97
CA ASP A 51 -3.59 8.03 -19.38
C ASP A 51 -2.36 7.29 -18.79
N PHE A 52 -2.44 6.89 -17.51
CA PHE A 52 -1.40 6.08 -16.88
C PHE A 52 -1.22 4.73 -17.59
N ARG A 53 -2.33 4.03 -17.85
CA ARG A 53 -2.30 2.71 -18.52
C ARG A 53 -1.79 2.79 -19.96
N ALA A 54 -2.06 3.89 -20.65
CA ALA A 54 -1.53 4.13 -22.00
C ALA A 54 -0.02 4.41 -21.99
N ALA A 55 0.47 5.15 -20.99
CA ALA A 55 1.89 5.50 -20.87
C ALA A 55 2.75 4.34 -20.34
N HIS A 56 2.21 3.55 -19.39
CA HIS A 56 2.92 2.51 -18.68
C HIS A 56 2.06 1.23 -18.55
N PRO A 57 1.75 0.55 -19.67
CA PRO A 57 0.88 -0.63 -19.66
C PRO A 57 1.45 -1.83 -18.90
N GLU A 58 2.77 -1.88 -18.74
CA GLU A 58 3.48 -2.95 -18.03
C GLU A 58 3.57 -2.74 -16.50
N VAL A 59 3.22 -1.54 -16.01
CA VAL A 59 3.32 -1.21 -14.58
C VAL A 59 2.02 -1.61 -13.88
N PRO A 60 2.05 -2.64 -13.00
CA PRO A 60 0.89 -2.97 -12.18
C PRO A 60 0.69 -1.91 -11.09
N LEU A 61 -0.54 -1.78 -10.60
CA LEU A 61 -0.83 -0.91 -9.47
C LEU A 61 -1.26 -1.73 -8.25
N THR A 62 -0.85 -1.31 -7.07
CA THR A 62 -1.46 -1.76 -5.81
C THR A 62 -2.56 -0.77 -5.46
N GLN A 63 -3.82 -1.21 -5.57
CA GLN A 63 -5.01 -0.41 -5.35
C GLN A 63 -5.49 -0.59 -3.90
N PHE A 64 -5.23 0.34 -3.02
CA PHE A 64 -5.67 0.33 -1.64
C PHE A 64 -7.12 0.84 -1.54
N ILE A 65 -8.08 -0.06 -1.57
CA ILE A 65 -9.52 0.26 -1.67
C ILE A 65 -10.13 0.51 -0.30
N ASN A 66 -10.91 1.59 -0.18
CA ASN A 66 -11.67 1.92 1.02
C ASN A 66 -13.14 1.43 0.90
N ALA A 67 -13.57 0.61 1.86
CA ALA A 67 -14.94 0.09 1.88
C ALA A 67 -16.01 1.15 2.17
N ALA A 68 -15.63 2.33 2.68
CA ALA A 68 -16.58 3.40 3.03
C ALA A 68 -17.44 3.86 1.84
N TYR A 69 -16.98 3.71 0.61
CA TYR A 69 -17.82 4.01 -0.57
C TYR A 69 -19.16 3.29 -0.55
N PHE A 70 -19.21 2.07 0.02
CA PHE A 70 -20.40 1.21 0.07
C PHE A 70 -21.30 1.49 1.26
N ASP A 71 -20.74 2.02 2.35
CA ASP A 71 -21.46 2.29 3.60
C ASP A 71 -21.99 3.73 3.70
N LYS A 72 -21.64 4.61 2.75
CA LYS A 72 -22.12 5.99 2.73
C LYS A 72 -23.66 6.07 2.61
N PRO A 73 -24.28 7.05 3.24
CA PRO A 73 -25.72 7.28 3.09
C PRO A 73 -26.12 7.39 1.62
N GLY A 74 -27.06 6.52 1.19
CA GLY A 74 -27.55 6.51 -0.18
C GLY A 74 -26.64 5.86 -1.22
N ALA A 75 -25.58 5.16 -0.81
CA ALA A 75 -24.72 4.44 -1.73
C ALA A 75 -25.49 3.31 -2.44
N ASP A 76 -25.32 3.22 -3.76
CA ASP A 76 -25.74 2.10 -4.58
C ASP A 76 -24.53 1.19 -4.83
N ALA A 77 -24.53 0.01 -4.21
CA ALA A 77 -23.40 -0.91 -4.26
C ALA A 77 -23.03 -1.36 -5.68
N ALA A 78 -24.02 -1.54 -6.56
CA ALA A 78 -23.77 -1.93 -7.94
C ALA A 78 -23.10 -0.80 -8.73
N GLN A 79 -23.58 0.44 -8.53
CA GLN A 79 -22.98 1.63 -9.14
C GLN A 79 -21.56 1.87 -8.62
N VAL A 80 -21.35 1.80 -7.30
CA VAL A 80 -20.01 1.94 -6.68
C VAL A 80 -19.06 0.89 -7.26
N SER A 81 -19.46 -0.38 -7.29
CA SER A 81 -18.65 -1.46 -7.85
C SER A 81 -18.31 -1.24 -9.32
N ALA A 82 -19.27 -0.83 -10.14
CA ALA A 82 -19.04 -0.55 -11.55
C ALA A 82 -18.01 0.59 -11.76
N ARG A 83 -18.09 1.62 -10.93
CA ARG A 83 -17.16 2.75 -11.00
C ARG A 83 -15.74 2.36 -10.58
N ILE A 84 -15.57 1.66 -9.48
CA ILE A 84 -14.24 1.18 -9.04
C ILE A 84 -13.61 0.32 -10.15
N ARG A 85 -14.36 -0.61 -10.74
CA ARG A 85 -13.85 -1.49 -11.80
C ARG A 85 -13.38 -0.78 -13.07
N GLN A 86 -13.79 0.47 -13.31
CA GLN A 86 -13.31 1.25 -14.47
C GLN A 86 -11.80 1.54 -14.40
N ALA A 87 -11.23 1.64 -13.19
CA ALA A 87 -9.81 1.95 -12.98
C ALA A 87 -8.94 0.70 -12.78
N LEU A 88 -9.55 -0.48 -12.57
CA LEU A 88 -8.82 -1.71 -12.26
C LEU A 88 -8.42 -2.48 -13.51
N GLN A 89 -7.28 -3.16 -13.44
CA GLN A 89 -6.82 -4.14 -14.43
C GLN A 89 -6.52 -5.50 -13.78
N GLN A 90 -6.46 -6.56 -14.59
CA GLN A 90 -6.31 -7.93 -14.11
C GLN A 90 -5.01 -8.17 -13.31
N HIS A 91 -3.95 -7.44 -13.63
CA HIS A 91 -2.65 -7.56 -12.98
C HIS A 91 -2.46 -6.60 -11.79
N ASP A 92 -3.49 -5.84 -11.44
CA ASP A 92 -3.47 -5.01 -10.24
C ASP A 92 -3.66 -5.88 -8.99
N GLU A 93 -3.03 -5.47 -7.91
CA GLU A 93 -3.28 -5.95 -6.57
C GLU A 93 -4.39 -5.11 -5.93
N LEU A 94 -5.26 -5.74 -5.13
CA LEU A 94 -6.26 -5.02 -4.33
C LEU A 94 -5.88 -5.16 -2.86
N GLY A 95 -5.36 -4.09 -2.26
CA GLY A 95 -5.14 -3.96 -0.83
C GLY A 95 -6.29 -3.23 -0.12
N LEU A 96 -6.26 -3.20 1.20
CA LEU A 96 -7.23 -2.49 2.02
C LEU A 96 -6.70 -1.14 2.48
N HIS A 97 -7.50 -0.07 2.28
CA HIS A 97 -7.27 1.26 2.85
C HIS A 97 -8.40 1.64 3.80
N ILE A 98 -8.08 2.26 4.92
CA ILE A 98 -9.10 2.68 5.88
C ILE A 98 -8.87 4.11 6.34
N HIS A 99 -9.82 4.99 6.02
CA HIS A 99 -10.17 6.17 6.79
C HIS A 99 -11.42 5.87 7.61
N PRO A 100 -11.51 6.28 8.88
CA PRO A 100 -12.61 5.88 9.76
C PRO A 100 -13.85 6.76 9.53
N TRP A 101 -14.39 6.71 8.32
CA TRP A 101 -15.66 7.36 7.98
C TRP A 101 -16.75 6.94 8.95
N LYS A 102 -17.59 7.88 9.37
CA LYS A 102 -18.63 7.62 10.37
C LYS A 102 -19.55 6.47 9.95
N SER A 103 -19.98 6.45 8.70
CA SER A 103 -20.82 5.38 8.17
C SER A 103 -20.18 4.00 8.28
N LEU A 104 -18.90 3.87 7.92
CA LEU A 104 -18.15 2.62 8.01
C LEU A 104 -17.96 2.17 9.47
N VAL A 105 -17.57 3.10 10.35
CA VAL A 105 -17.35 2.83 11.77
C VAL A 105 -18.65 2.36 12.46
N GLU A 106 -19.76 3.05 12.22
CA GLU A 106 -21.05 2.69 12.79
C GLU A 106 -21.59 1.37 12.21
N ALA A 107 -21.40 1.11 10.91
CA ALA A 107 -21.73 -0.17 10.28
C ALA A 107 -20.90 -1.34 10.83
N ALA A 108 -19.70 -1.09 11.33
CA ALA A 108 -18.89 -2.08 12.04
C ALA A 108 -19.32 -2.31 13.50
N GLY A 109 -20.39 -1.62 13.96
CA GLY A 109 -20.86 -1.70 15.36
C GLY A 109 -19.91 -1.01 16.35
N VAL A 110 -19.13 -0.04 15.89
CA VAL A 110 -18.19 0.75 16.71
C VAL A 110 -18.72 2.18 16.87
N THR A 111 -18.48 2.78 18.02
CA THR A 111 -18.85 4.17 18.26
C THR A 111 -17.92 5.10 17.51
N PHE A 112 -18.46 5.94 16.65
CA PHE A 112 -17.68 6.94 15.91
C PHE A 112 -17.01 7.94 16.83
N ARG A 113 -15.75 8.25 16.55
CA ARG A 113 -14.97 9.31 17.21
C ARG A 113 -14.65 10.41 16.21
N SER A 114 -14.81 11.67 16.61
CA SER A 114 -14.50 12.83 15.76
C SER A 114 -13.09 13.39 15.98
N THR A 115 -12.35 12.84 16.94
CA THR A 115 -10.99 13.27 17.32
C THR A 115 -10.14 12.07 17.77
N PRO A 116 -8.79 12.17 17.73
CA PRO A 116 -8.00 13.28 17.18
C PRO A 116 -8.08 13.34 15.66
N THR A 117 -7.93 14.54 15.09
CA THR A 117 -7.85 14.73 13.65
C THR A 117 -6.40 14.93 13.21
N ILE A 118 -6.10 14.53 11.99
CA ILE A 118 -4.78 14.71 11.35
C ILE A 118 -4.39 16.18 11.17
N TRP A 119 -5.34 17.09 11.26
CA TRP A 119 -5.10 18.54 11.15
C TRP A 119 -4.72 19.18 12.48
N GLY A 120 -5.10 18.57 13.61
CA GLY A 120 -4.89 19.12 14.96
C GLY A 120 -5.70 20.39 15.24
N ILE A 121 -6.54 20.84 14.32
CA ILE A 121 -7.41 22.00 14.42
C ILE A 121 -8.83 21.62 14.03
N GLU A 122 -9.81 22.34 14.61
CA GLU A 122 -11.19 22.22 14.13
C GLU A 122 -11.31 22.79 12.71
N ARG A 123 -12.01 22.06 11.86
CA ARG A 123 -12.36 22.51 10.50
C ARG A 123 -13.88 22.60 10.40
N PRO A 124 -14.44 23.80 10.64
CA PRO A 124 -15.90 24.00 10.70
C PRO A 124 -16.65 23.53 9.46
N GLU A 125 -16.02 23.67 8.28
CA GLU A 125 -16.56 23.21 7.00
C GLU A 125 -16.85 21.71 6.96
N ARG A 126 -16.19 20.91 7.81
CA ARG A 126 -16.34 19.46 7.86
C ARG A 126 -17.44 19.00 8.81
N LYS A 127 -17.89 19.86 9.73
CA LYS A 127 -18.99 19.53 10.65
C LYS A 127 -20.29 19.24 9.91
N ASN A 128 -20.47 19.80 8.72
CA ASN A 128 -21.66 19.66 7.90
C ASN A 128 -21.52 18.61 6.78
N TRP A 129 -20.41 17.84 6.75
CA TRP A 129 -20.30 16.77 5.79
C TRP A 129 -21.34 15.67 6.11
N PRO A 130 -22.00 15.13 5.09
CA PRO A 130 -22.99 14.07 5.29
C PRO A 130 -22.42 12.83 5.99
N ASP A 131 -21.11 12.59 5.78
CA ASP A 131 -20.37 11.49 6.36
C ASP A 131 -18.97 12.00 6.80
N PRO A 132 -18.77 12.42 8.06
CA PRO A 132 -17.47 12.85 8.57
C PRO A 132 -16.57 11.66 8.87
N GLY A 133 -15.28 11.93 9.16
CA GLY A 133 -14.34 10.94 9.66
C GLY A 133 -13.12 10.70 8.78
N HIS A 134 -13.11 11.18 7.53
CA HIS A 134 -11.95 11.09 6.66
C HIS A 134 -10.64 11.57 7.32
N ASP A 135 -10.70 12.60 8.08
CA ASP A 135 -9.56 13.24 8.75
C ASP A 135 -9.34 12.79 10.21
N VAL A 136 -10.13 11.85 10.68
CA VAL A 136 -9.92 11.25 12.01
C VAL A 136 -8.81 10.23 11.95
N SER A 137 -7.93 10.20 12.95
CA SER A 137 -6.89 9.20 13.06
C SER A 137 -7.48 7.81 13.32
N VAL A 138 -7.02 6.80 12.58
CA VAL A 138 -7.33 5.39 12.85
C VAL A 138 -6.84 4.97 14.24
N GLU A 139 -5.80 5.61 14.79
CA GLU A 139 -5.29 5.43 16.14
C GLU A 139 -6.27 5.87 17.26
N ALA A 140 -7.39 6.51 16.90
CA ALA A 140 -8.45 6.82 17.86
C ALA A 140 -9.14 5.57 18.43
N TYR A 141 -9.00 4.42 17.80
CA TYR A 141 -9.70 3.18 18.11
C TYR A 141 -8.80 2.19 18.87
N THR A 142 -9.41 1.36 19.71
CA THR A 142 -8.73 0.22 20.34
C THR A 142 -8.48 -0.88 19.33
N VAL A 143 -7.62 -1.85 19.66
CA VAL A 143 -7.37 -3.02 18.80
C VAL A 143 -8.67 -3.72 18.39
N ASP A 144 -9.54 -4.01 19.37
CA ASP A 144 -10.79 -4.74 19.12
C ASP A 144 -11.80 -3.93 18.30
N GLU A 145 -11.83 -2.61 18.49
CA GLU A 145 -12.68 -1.72 17.69
C GLU A 145 -12.19 -1.61 16.27
N PHE A 146 -10.86 -1.40 16.09
CA PHE A 146 -10.29 -1.30 14.76
C PHE A 146 -10.36 -2.63 14.01
N GLN A 147 -10.17 -3.76 14.70
CA GLN A 147 -10.40 -5.09 14.14
C GLN A 147 -11.82 -5.25 13.57
N LYS A 148 -12.86 -4.77 14.27
CA LYS A 148 -14.23 -4.79 13.75
C LYS A 148 -14.39 -3.94 12.49
N ILE A 149 -13.73 -2.78 12.42
CA ILE A 149 -13.76 -1.91 11.23
C ILE A 149 -13.07 -2.61 10.05
N VAL A 150 -11.94 -3.26 10.27
CA VAL A 150 -11.23 -4.06 9.26
C VAL A 150 -12.10 -5.23 8.79
N ALA A 151 -12.68 -6.00 9.71
CA ALA A 151 -13.56 -7.13 9.38
C ALA A 151 -14.79 -6.68 8.57
N ARG A 152 -15.42 -5.56 8.94
CA ARG A 152 -16.51 -4.94 8.16
C ARG A 152 -16.05 -4.59 6.75
N SER A 153 -14.90 -3.94 6.62
CA SER A 153 -14.34 -3.52 5.34
C SER A 153 -14.10 -4.71 4.41
N LYS A 154 -13.49 -5.78 4.92
CA LYS A 154 -13.30 -7.04 4.17
C LYS A 154 -14.63 -7.62 3.70
N ALA A 155 -15.59 -7.75 4.63
CA ALA A 155 -16.89 -8.35 4.31
C ALA A 155 -17.66 -7.56 3.23
N VAL A 156 -17.60 -6.23 3.27
CA VAL A 156 -18.24 -5.36 2.27
C VAL A 156 -17.57 -5.52 0.91
N LEU A 157 -16.24 -5.47 0.86
CA LEU A 157 -15.51 -5.59 -0.40
C LEU A 157 -15.70 -6.98 -1.02
N ASP A 158 -15.62 -8.04 -0.23
CA ASP A 158 -15.85 -9.41 -0.68
C ASP A 158 -17.27 -9.60 -1.22
N ALA A 159 -18.29 -9.12 -0.50
CA ALA A 159 -19.71 -9.17 -0.93
C ALA A 159 -19.96 -8.45 -2.27
N ASN A 160 -19.11 -7.50 -2.63
CA ASN A 160 -19.16 -6.76 -3.89
C ASN A 160 -18.17 -7.28 -4.95
N GLY A 161 -17.53 -8.43 -4.68
CA GLY A 161 -16.65 -9.14 -5.62
C GLY A 161 -15.28 -8.48 -5.77
N PHE A 162 -14.74 -7.89 -4.71
CA PHE A 162 -13.37 -7.39 -4.63
C PHE A 162 -12.57 -8.30 -3.68
N SER A 163 -11.78 -9.21 -4.25
CA SER A 163 -10.90 -10.09 -3.48
C SER A 163 -9.64 -9.33 -3.08
N LEU A 164 -9.48 -9.08 -1.80
CA LEU A 164 -8.30 -8.39 -1.27
C LEU A 164 -7.09 -9.34 -1.19
N SER A 165 -5.91 -8.79 -1.45
CA SER A 165 -4.62 -9.35 -1.02
C SER A 165 -4.47 -9.22 0.50
N ASN A 166 -3.29 -9.58 1.00
CA ASN A 166 -2.97 -9.43 2.41
C ASN A 166 -2.25 -8.09 2.72
N SER A 167 -2.36 -7.10 1.84
CA SER A 167 -1.71 -5.79 1.97
C SER A 167 -2.69 -4.74 2.50
N PHE A 168 -2.18 -3.89 3.39
CA PHE A 168 -2.93 -2.84 4.06
C PHE A 168 -2.19 -1.50 4.00
N ARG A 169 -2.95 -0.40 4.01
CA ARG A 169 -2.46 0.96 4.26
C ARG A 169 -3.42 1.71 5.17
N ALA A 170 -2.91 2.26 6.27
CA ALA A 170 -3.69 3.12 7.15
C ALA A 170 -3.91 4.50 6.54
N GLY A 171 -5.10 5.05 6.72
CA GLY A 171 -5.36 6.44 6.40
C GLY A 171 -4.34 7.37 7.08
N ALA A 172 -3.80 8.30 6.30
CA ALA A 172 -2.78 9.25 6.76
C ALA A 172 -1.49 8.59 7.31
N TRP A 173 -1.15 7.37 6.89
CA TRP A 173 0.05 6.62 7.31
C TRP A 173 0.11 6.30 8.82
N LEU A 174 -1.01 6.34 9.53
CA LEU A 174 -1.04 6.24 10.99
C LEU A 174 -1.26 4.78 11.48
N ALA A 175 -0.39 3.85 11.07
CA ALA A 175 -0.41 2.46 11.51
C ALA A 175 0.50 2.24 12.72
N GLY A 176 0.07 2.66 13.89
CA GLY A 176 0.77 2.35 15.15
C GLY A 176 0.51 0.92 15.63
N PRO A 177 1.10 0.52 16.77
CA PRO A 177 1.05 -0.88 17.24
C PRO A 177 -0.35 -1.47 17.37
N ARG A 178 -1.35 -0.65 17.71
CA ARG A 178 -2.76 -1.10 17.83
C ARG A 178 -3.38 -1.41 16.47
N VAL A 179 -3.10 -0.56 15.48
CA VAL A 179 -3.57 -0.75 14.11
C VAL A 179 -2.92 -1.99 13.51
N LEU A 180 -1.60 -2.14 13.64
CA LEU A 180 -0.85 -3.29 13.15
C LEU A 180 -1.31 -4.61 13.78
N GLU A 181 -1.57 -4.63 15.10
CA GLU A 181 -2.14 -5.80 15.75
C GLU A 181 -3.53 -6.14 15.21
N ALA A 182 -4.40 -5.14 15.04
CA ALA A 182 -5.77 -5.34 14.55
C ALA A 182 -5.81 -5.90 13.13
N ILE A 183 -5.00 -5.33 12.21
CA ILE A 183 -4.93 -5.82 10.82
C ILE A 183 -4.33 -7.23 10.77
N ARG A 184 -3.32 -7.52 11.60
CA ARG A 184 -2.70 -8.83 11.67
C ARG A 184 -3.69 -9.90 12.16
N ARG A 185 -4.56 -9.59 13.12
CA ARG A 185 -5.66 -10.47 13.57
C ARG A 185 -6.64 -10.81 12.44
N GLU A 186 -6.83 -9.90 11.49
CA GLU A 186 -7.69 -10.06 10.32
C GLU A 186 -6.98 -10.68 9.10
N GLY A 187 -5.71 -11.09 9.25
CA GLY A 187 -4.97 -11.84 8.24
C GLY A 187 -4.11 -10.99 7.30
N PHE A 188 -4.06 -9.67 7.48
CA PHE A 188 -3.10 -8.84 6.75
C PHE A 188 -1.69 -9.08 7.29
N VAL A 189 -0.74 -9.24 6.39
CA VAL A 189 0.67 -9.55 6.73
C VAL A 189 1.65 -8.55 6.12
N VAL A 190 1.17 -7.67 5.24
CA VAL A 190 1.92 -6.57 4.65
C VAL A 190 1.25 -5.26 5.04
N ASP A 191 2.02 -4.32 5.58
CA ASP A 191 1.63 -2.91 5.76
C ASP A 191 2.48 -2.01 4.87
N ALA A 192 1.92 -0.91 4.41
CA ALA A 192 2.61 0.07 3.58
C ALA A 192 2.35 1.49 4.10
N SER A 193 2.35 1.66 5.43
CA SER A 193 1.99 2.91 6.07
C SER A 193 3.18 3.73 6.56
N ALA A 194 4.38 3.16 6.67
CA ALA A 194 5.54 3.93 7.09
C ALA A 194 5.97 4.93 5.99
N THR A 195 6.24 6.18 6.35
CA THR A 195 6.66 7.21 5.40
C THR A 195 7.59 8.24 6.05
N ASP A 196 8.45 8.89 5.24
CA ASP A 196 9.32 9.96 5.69
C ASP A 196 8.58 11.32 5.67
N THR A 197 8.53 11.99 6.80
CA THR A 197 7.87 13.30 6.90
C THR A 197 8.54 14.41 6.09
N LYS A 198 9.76 14.18 5.56
CA LYS A 198 10.41 15.14 4.66
C LYS A 198 9.56 15.49 3.43
N TRP A 199 8.71 14.56 2.98
CA TRP A 199 7.82 14.77 1.85
C TRP A 199 6.60 15.64 2.15
N HIS A 200 6.26 15.83 3.44
CA HIS A 200 5.04 16.48 3.89
C HIS A 200 5.19 17.97 4.17
N THR A 201 6.11 18.65 3.48
CA THR A 201 6.41 20.08 3.71
C THR A 201 5.21 20.99 3.47
N LYS A 202 4.33 20.64 2.52
CA LYS A 202 3.11 21.42 2.22
C LYS A 202 2.08 21.41 3.35
N ILE A 203 2.19 20.46 4.27
CA ILE A 203 1.27 20.30 5.40
C ILE A 203 1.99 20.38 6.75
N ALA A 204 3.21 20.91 6.77
CA ALA A 204 4.05 21.01 7.97
C ALA A 204 3.41 21.79 9.14
N GLN A 205 2.43 22.66 8.85
CA GLN A 205 1.69 23.43 9.84
C GLN A 205 0.59 22.65 10.57
N TYR A 206 0.28 21.44 10.14
CA TYR A 206 -0.75 20.60 10.74
C TYR A 206 -0.16 19.52 11.66
N ALA A 207 -1.02 18.81 12.40
CA ALA A 207 -0.58 17.78 13.33
C ALA A 207 -0.02 16.53 12.65
N LEU A 208 -0.44 16.24 11.42
CA LEU A 208 -0.12 14.99 10.73
C LEU A 208 1.38 14.67 10.68
N PRO A 209 2.30 15.58 10.28
CA PRO A 209 3.73 15.24 10.24
C PRO A 209 4.31 14.87 11.61
N GLN A 210 3.77 15.44 12.70
CA GLN A 210 4.18 15.04 14.04
C GLN A 210 3.62 13.67 14.40
N MET A 211 2.35 13.40 14.08
CA MET A 211 1.73 12.09 14.34
C MET A 211 2.45 10.97 13.60
N ILE A 212 2.88 11.22 12.36
CA ILE A 212 3.70 10.26 11.58
C ILE A 212 5.04 10.02 12.30
N ARG A 213 5.76 11.07 12.71
CA ARG A 213 7.03 10.91 13.44
C ARG A 213 6.89 10.18 14.77
N ASP A 214 5.77 10.34 15.46
CA ASP A 214 5.52 9.65 16.72
C ASP A 214 5.33 8.14 16.52
N ILE A 215 4.84 7.71 15.36
CA ILE A 215 4.64 6.30 14.99
C ILE A 215 5.89 5.73 14.30
N TRP A 216 6.51 6.49 13.40
CA TRP A 216 7.60 6.09 12.52
C TRP A 216 8.86 6.95 12.73
N PRO A 217 9.43 7.01 13.96
CA PRO A 217 10.50 7.98 14.30
C PRO A 217 11.79 7.79 13.51
N ASP A 218 12.08 6.55 13.11
CA ASP A 218 13.33 6.17 12.45
C ASP A 218 13.19 5.93 10.95
N VAL A 219 11.98 6.11 10.39
CA VAL A 219 11.71 5.89 8.96
C VAL A 219 12.19 7.07 8.14
N THR A 220 12.97 6.77 7.13
CA THR A 220 13.47 7.73 6.13
C THR A 220 13.11 7.26 4.73
N ALA A 221 13.29 8.12 3.73
CA ALA A 221 13.07 7.76 2.35
C ALA A 221 13.98 6.60 1.85
N ASP A 222 15.05 6.31 2.54
CA ASP A 222 15.97 5.21 2.21
C ASP A 222 15.67 3.92 3.00
N THR A 223 14.65 3.95 3.87
CA THR A 223 14.29 2.77 4.67
C THR A 223 13.78 1.66 3.77
N GLN A 224 14.42 0.50 3.89
CA GLN A 224 14.05 -0.71 3.17
C GLN A 224 12.99 -1.50 3.95
N PRO A 225 12.29 -2.45 3.32
CA PRO A 225 11.29 -3.28 3.99
C PRO A 225 11.83 -3.93 5.27
N PHE A 226 10.99 -4.01 6.31
CA PHE A 226 11.35 -4.58 7.60
C PHE A 226 10.16 -5.23 8.30
N TYR A 227 10.43 -6.17 9.19
CA TYR A 227 9.37 -6.83 9.97
C TYR A 227 9.09 -6.13 11.29
N ILE A 228 7.82 -6.06 11.65
CA ILE A 228 7.32 -5.54 12.91
C ILE A 228 6.60 -6.66 13.64
N SER A 229 7.06 -6.99 14.86
CA SER A 229 6.41 -8.00 15.70
C SER A 229 5.22 -7.40 16.44
N THR A 230 4.07 -8.06 16.31
CA THR A 230 2.84 -7.72 17.06
C THR A 230 2.41 -8.91 17.92
N PRO A 231 1.52 -8.72 18.92
CA PRO A 231 0.96 -9.83 19.67
C PRO A 231 0.22 -10.88 18.81
N ALA A 232 -0.22 -10.49 17.60
CA ALA A 232 -0.92 -11.36 16.66
C ALA A 232 0.00 -12.01 15.61
N GLY A 233 1.30 -11.74 15.66
CA GLY A 233 2.31 -12.22 14.71
C GLY A 233 2.99 -11.08 13.95
N ASP A 234 3.97 -11.39 13.13
CA ASP A 234 4.75 -10.41 12.42
C ASP A 234 3.98 -9.80 11.23
N VAL A 235 4.25 -8.54 10.96
CA VAL A 235 3.80 -7.77 9.80
C VAL A 235 5.03 -7.26 9.05
N LEU A 236 5.08 -7.47 7.75
CA LEU A 236 6.09 -6.88 6.88
C LEU A 236 5.69 -5.46 6.53
N GLU A 237 6.50 -4.48 6.92
CA GLU A 237 6.35 -3.10 6.48
C GLU A 237 7.14 -2.88 5.20
N ILE A 238 6.46 -2.41 4.14
CA ILE A 238 7.07 -1.93 2.90
C ILE A 238 6.82 -0.43 2.80
N PRO A 239 7.74 0.42 3.28
CA PRO A 239 7.50 1.85 3.46
C PRO A 239 7.15 2.59 2.17
N ASP A 240 6.27 3.58 2.28
CA ASP A 240 5.99 4.59 1.24
C ASP A 240 7.15 5.60 1.18
N THR A 241 8.27 5.16 0.56
CA THR A 241 9.55 5.88 0.57
C THR A 241 9.59 7.09 -0.36
N GLY A 242 8.83 7.06 -1.45
CA GLY A 242 8.81 8.10 -2.47
C GLY A 242 7.60 9.04 -2.39
N ALA A 243 6.72 8.83 -1.42
CA ALA A 243 5.48 9.56 -1.17
C ALA A 243 4.47 9.55 -2.33
N LEU A 244 3.34 10.20 -2.10
CA LEU A 244 2.26 10.32 -3.08
C LEU A 244 2.43 11.59 -3.92
N ALA A 245 1.99 11.56 -5.17
CA ALA A 245 2.15 12.63 -6.16
C ALA A 245 1.52 13.97 -5.73
N ASP A 246 0.59 13.97 -4.79
CA ASP A 246 0.00 15.19 -4.20
C ASP A 246 1.03 16.01 -3.41
N TYR A 247 2.01 15.35 -2.83
CA TYR A 247 3.00 15.95 -1.93
C TYR A 247 4.31 16.30 -2.62
N VAL A 248 4.72 15.54 -3.63
CA VAL A 248 6.01 15.65 -4.31
C VAL A 248 5.91 16.14 -5.74
N THR A 249 7.02 16.59 -6.31
CA THR A 249 7.13 16.95 -7.73
C THR A 249 7.61 15.75 -8.56
N VAL A 250 7.57 15.89 -9.89
CA VAL A 250 8.15 14.92 -10.85
C VAL A 250 9.62 14.67 -10.54
N GLU A 251 10.39 15.75 -10.37
CA GLU A 251 11.84 15.69 -10.13
C GLU A 251 12.17 15.02 -8.80
N GLN A 252 11.37 15.26 -7.76
CA GLN A 252 11.55 14.61 -6.46
C GLN A 252 11.29 13.11 -6.56
N MET A 253 10.22 12.70 -7.23
CA MET A 253 9.87 11.29 -7.40
C MET A 253 10.88 10.56 -8.29
N ALA A 254 11.21 11.11 -9.45
CA ALA A 254 12.20 10.53 -10.37
C ALA A 254 13.62 10.53 -9.75
N GLY A 255 13.97 11.60 -9.02
CA GLY A 255 15.24 11.71 -8.31
C GLY A 255 15.38 10.64 -7.24
N HIS A 256 14.33 10.41 -6.45
CA HIS A 256 14.32 9.37 -5.41
C HIS A 256 14.57 7.96 -6.00
N ILE A 257 13.91 7.61 -7.11
CA ILE A 257 14.15 6.32 -7.79
C ILE A 257 15.57 6.26 -8.35
N SER A 258 16.06 7.34 -8.97
CA SER A 258 17.43 7.40 -9.52
C SER A 258 18.49 7.30 -8.43
N ASP A 259 18.25 7.89 -7.26
CA ASP A 259 19.13 7.79 -6.10
C ASP A 259 19.21 6.34 -5.58
N ALA A 260 18.08 5.61 -5.60
CA ALA A 260 18.07 4.19 -5.25
C ALA A 260 18.89 3.37 -6.25
N VAL A 261 18.77 3.62 -7.56
CA VAL A 261 19.63 2.97 -8.58
C VAL A 261 21.10 3.28 -8.34
N GLY A 262 21.43 4.53 -7.98
CA GLY A 262 22.80 4.93 -7.66
C GLY A 262 23.36 4.29 -6.38
N LYS A 263 22.51 3.72 -5.52
CA LYS A 263 22.88 3.02 -4.26
C LYS A 263 22.87 1.48 -4.41
N LEU A 264 22.53 0.94 -5.58
CA LEU A 264 22.57 -0.50 -5.79
C LEU A 264 23.97 -1.04 -5.50
N GLY A 265 24.01 -2.05 -4.63
CA GLY A 265 25.18 -2.86 -4.30
C GLY A 265 24.94 -4.30 -4.72
N ASP A 266 25.07 -5.22 -3.77
CA ASP A 266 24.83 -6.66 -3.99
C ASP A 266 23.37 -7.06 -3.71
N ASP A 267 22.57 -6.17 -3.10
CA ASP A 267 21.18 -6.44 -2.70
C ASP A 267 20.20 -5.69 -3.59
N HIS A 268 18.97 -6.23 -3.72
CA HIS A 268 17.83 -5.52 -4.28
C HIS A 268 17.42 -4.36 -3.38
N LEU A 269 16.94 -3.27 -3.98
CA LEU A 269 16.34 -2.15 -3.26
C LEU A 269 14.88 -1.98 -3.64
N TYR A 270 14.08 -1.48 -2.70
CA TYR A 270 12.64 -1.30 -2.86
C TYR A 270 12.29 0.18 -2.76
N VAL A 271 11.52 0.68 -3.73
CA VAL A 271 11.00 2.04 -3.77
C VAL A 271 9.51 1.99 -3.97
N HIS A 272 8.78 2.70 -3.14
CA HIS A 272 7.34 2.77 -3.23
C HIS A 272 6.92 4.23 -3.46
N ILE A 273 6.12 4.45 -4.49
CA ILE A 273 5.53 5.74 -4.87
C ILE A 273 4.04 5.56 -5.08
N GLY A 274 3.28 6.66 -5.17
CA GLY A 274 1.84 6.52 -5.40
C GLY A 274 1.12 7.83 -5.69
N PHE A 275 -0.21 7.74 -5.67
CA PHE A 275 -1.13 8.88 -5.81
C PHE A 275 -2.50 8.54 -5.20
N HIS A 276 -3.32 9.57 -4.93
CA HIS A 276 -4.70 9.35 -4.50
C HIS A 276 -5.65 9.27 -5.71
N GLN A 277 -6.61 8.37 -5.65
CA GLN A 277 -7.67 8.25 -6.66
C GLN A 277 -8.47 9.56 -6.77
N GLU A 278 -8.81 10.18 -5.64
CA GLU A 278 -9.64 11.39 -5.58
C GLU A 278 -8.96 12.66 -6.10
N THR A 279 -7.68 12.58 -6.42
CA THR A 279 -6.92 13.69 -7.02
C THR A 279 -6.19 13.29 -8.29
N ALA A 280 -6.48 12.09 -8.82
CA ALA A 280 -5.79 11.50 -9.97
C ALA A 280 -5.78 12.44 -11.20
N ALA A 281 -6.91 13.08 -11.54
CA ALA A 281 -6.99 14.02 -12.65
C ALA A 281 -5.99 15.19 -12.54
N THR A 282 -5.55 15.52 -11.32
CA THR A 282 -4.61 16.62 -11.08
C THR A 282 -3.16 16.14 -11.00
N TYR A 283 -2.91 14.95 -10.44
CA TYR A 283 -1.56 14.57 -10.02
C TYR A 283 -1.01 13.29 -10.66
N ILE A 284 -1.83 12.43 -11.29
CA ILE A 284 -1.34 11.18 -11.90
C ILE A 284 -0.27 11.44 -12.97
N GLY A 285 -0.36 12.58 -13.67
CA GLY A 285 0.63 13.02 -14.66
C GLY A 285 2.05 13.12 -14.10
N ARG A 286 2.21 13.41 -12.78
CA ARG A 286 3.53 13.42 -12.13
C ARG A 286 4.14 12.02 -12.04
N VAL A 287 3.34 11.02 -11.74
CA VAL A 287 3.78 9.62 -11.71
C VAL A 287 4.17 9.17 -13.12
N ILE A 288 3.32 9.46 -14.11
CA ILE A 288 3.57 9.12 -15.51
C ILE A 288 4.91 9.70 -15.98
N GLU A 289 5.15 10.99 -15.74
CA GLU A 289 6.37 11.67 -16.18
C GLU A 289 7.60 11.18 -15.40
N ALA A 290 7.48 10.97 -14.07
CA ALA A 290 8.58 10.45 -13.25
C ALA A 290 9.00 9.05 -13.70
N LEU A 291 8.05 8.15 -13.95
CA LEU A 291 8.35 6.81 -14.45
C LEU A 291 8.95 6.85 -15.86
N SER A 292 8.50 7.74 -16.73
CA SER A 292 9.09 7.92 -18.08
C SER A 292 10.57 8.31 -17.99
N ILE A 293 10.91 9.28 -17.12
CA ILE A 293 12.27 9.75 -16.90
C ILE A 293 13.19 8.62 -16.40
N VAL A 294 12.74 7.85 -15.41
CA VAL A 294 13.59 6.79 -14.82
C VAL A 294 13.72 5.59 -15.73
N LYS A 295 12.69 5.24 -16.52
CA LYS A 295 12.76 4.18 -17.53
C LYS A 295 13.72 4.55 -18.67
N GLU A 296 13.72 5.79 -19.13
CA GLU A 296 14.68 6.24 -20.12
C GLU A 296 16.13 6.12 -19.64
N LYS A 297 16.38 6.38 -18.36
CA LYS A 297 17.74 6.40 -17.81
C LYS A 297 18.24 5.07 -17.25
N HIS A 298 17.34 4.25 -16.73
CA HIS A 298 17.70 3.13 -15.84
C HIS A 298 16.93 1.84 -16.12
N ALA A 299 16.34 1.65 -17.32
CA ALA A 299 15.44 0.53 -17.63
C ALA A 299 15.96 -0.84 -17.17
N ASP A 300 17.27 -1.11 -17.39
CA ASP A 300 17.89 -2.40 -17.07
C ASP A 300 18.01 -2.69 -15.55
N HIS A 301 17.86 -1.67 -14.73
CA HIS A 301 17.96 -1.76 -13.26
C HIS A 301 16.60 -1.75 -12.56
N LEU A 302 15.48 -1.63 -13.29
CA LEU A 302 14.15 -1.47 -12.71
C LEU A 302 13.30 -2.71 -12.87
N VAL A 303 12.53 -3.02 -11.82
CA VAL A 303 11.46 -4.02 -11.83
C VAL A 303 10.19 -3.34 -11.33
N PHE A 304 9.09 -3.43 -12.08
CA PHE A 304 7.79 -2.91 -11.64
C PHE A 304 6.93 -4.07 -11.15
N GLU A 305 6.45 -3.97 -9.92
CA GLU A 305 5.68 -5.02 -9.29
C GLU A 305 4.70 -4.47 -8.26
N THR A 306 3.72 -5.29 -7.87
CA THR A 306 2.82 -4.93 -6.78
C THR A 306 3.49 -5.16 -5.42
N LEU A 307 2.93 -4.61 -4.34
CA LEU A 307 3.45 -4.85 -2.98
C LEU A 307 3.38 -6.33 -2.58
N GLU A 308 2.34 -7.05 -3.00
CA GLU A 308 2.26 -8.51 -2.79
C GLU A 308 3.38 -9.27 -3.50
N GLN A 309 3.77 -8.83 -4.70
CA GLN A 309 4.90 -9.40 -5.43
C GLN A 309 6.23 -9.08 -4.74
N SER A 310 6.44 -7.82 -4.33
CA SER A 310 7.61 -7.44 -3.51
C SER A 310 7.71 -8.25 -2.24
N ALA A 311 6.60 -8.43 -1.52
CA ALA A 311 6.57 -9.21 -0.28
C ALA A 311 6.92 -10.69 -0.45
N ARG A 312 6.76 -11.26 -1.65
CA ARG A 312 7.14 -12.65 -1.93
C ARG A 312 8.63 -12.83 -2.23
N SER A 313 9.32 -11.74 -2.59
CA SER A 313 10.76 -11.74 -2.88
C SER A 313 11.61 -11.36 -1.66
N LEU A 314 10.98 -10.94 -0.56
CA LEU A 314 11.58 -10.61 0.74
C LEU A 314 11.52 -11.79 1.71
#